data_c681ed4c9acc29eb275a711b1c931a9a
#
_entry.id   c681ed4c9acc29eb275a711b1c931a9a
#
_cell.length_a   1.000
_cell.length_b   1.000
_cell.length_c   1.000
_cell.angle_alpha   90.00
_cell.angle_beta   90.00
_cell.angle_gamma   90.00
#
_symmetry.space_group_name_H-M   'P 1'
#
loop_
_entity.id
_entity.type
_entity.pdbx_description
1 polymer ?
#
loop_
_entity_poly.entity_id
_entity_poly.type
_entity_poly.pdbx_seq_one_letter_code
_entity_poly.pdbx_strand_id
1 'polypeptide(L)'
;PLVAIIVVGLFAFDATNLGPFNASGEPTLNAVSATAALTLWAFLGLAAATVPADDVRDPATTIPRATVAGTVTVAVVYILATLAGMGRVSHEQLAVSEAPFADAAERQWGPTGAWLVAAGASGSCFGALNGWILLTGQVPMAAARDRLFPARFAHRSARGVPAVGLVVSSVFATVLILMNYTRGLVGLFTFAILLSTLTALVPYAFSAIARLRLLLLADGRASRAALFVAAAAFVYSFWAIAGAGEDVVYLGFMLLLAGLPVYAWLTRGRRAEAAAESSS
;
A
#
# COMPACT_ATOMS: atom_id res chain seq x y z
N PRO A 1 -17.12 10.45 8.22
CA PRO A 1 -17.11 11.58 7.29
C PRO A 1 -17.37 11.17 5.84
N LEU A 2 -16.65 10.16 5.28
CA LEU A 2 -16.80 9.75 3.87
C LEU A 2 -18.24 9.38 3.50
N VAL A 3 -18.94 8.61 4.34
CA VAL A 3 -20.35 8.23 4.07
C VAL A 3 -21.25 9.46 3.98
N ALA A 4 -21.05 10.47 4.84
CA ALA A 4 -21.79 11.71 4.78
C ALA A 4 -21.52 12.48 3.47
N ILE A 5 -20.25 12.54 3.04
CA ILE A 5 -19.88 13.15 1.75
C ILE A 5 -20.53 12.40 0.58
N ILE A 6 -20.52 11.07 0.60
CA ILE A 6 -21.15 10.24 -0.43
C ILE A 6 -22.65 10.55 -0.53
N VAL A 7 -23.37 10.45 0.60
CA VAL A 7 -24.81 10.61 0.59
C VAL A 7 -25.19 12.01 0.09
N VAL A 8 -24.65 13.06 0.70
CA VAL A 8 -25.02 14.43 0.33
C VAL A 8 -24.46 14.85 -1.02
N GLY A 9 -23.21 14.44 -1.32
CA GLY A 9 -22.55 14.79 -2.58
C GLY A 9 -23.22 14.17 -3.80
N LEU A 10 -23.72 12.94 -3.69
CA LEU A 10 -24.46 12.31 -4.79
C LEU A 10 -25.83 12.93 -5.04
N PHE A 11 -26.55 13.37 -4.00
CA PHE A 11 -27.82 14.08 -4.17
C PHE A 11 -27.68 15.46 -4.83
N ALA A 12 -26.53 16.12 -4.63
CA ALA A 12 -26.25 17.44 -5.19
C ALA A 12 -25.13 17.38 -6.24
N PHE A 13 -25.05 16.26 -6.96
CA PHE A 13 -24.05 16.01 -7.98
C PHE A 13 -24.28 16.90 -9.21
N ASP A 14 -23.24 17.60 -9.63
CA ASP A 14 -23.23 18.40 -10.86
C ASP A 14 -22.18 17.85 -11.82
N ALA A 15 -22.63 17.29 -12.92
CA ALA A 15 -21.78 16.71 -13.95
C ALA A 15 -20.89 17.74 -14.67
N THR A 16 -21.22 19.03 -14.61
CA THR A 16 -20.41 20.10 -15.22
C THR A 16 -19.09 20.32 -14.51
N ASN A 17 -18.97 19.87 -13.24
CA ASN A 17 -17.73 19.90 -12.48
C ASN A 17 -16.73 18.83 -12.92
N LEU A 18 -17.19 17.77 -13.61
CA LEU A 18 -16.31 16.75 -14.17
C LEU A 18 -15.53 17.35 -15.33
N GLY A 19 -14.24 17.43 -15.20
CA GLY A 19 -13.37 17.87 -16.29
C GLY A 19 -13.30 16.84 -17.44
N PRO A 20 -12.45 17.06 -18.43
CA PRO A 20 -12.19 16.07 -19.48
C PRO A 20 -11.65 14.78 -18.86
N PHE A 21 -11.93 13.63 -19.50
CA PHE A 21 -11.48 12.31 -19.01
C PHE A 21 -9.96 12.26 -18.78
N ASN A 22 -9.20 12.94 -19.61
CA ASN A 22 -7.76 13.07 -19.46
C ASN A 22 -7.37 14.57 -19.50
N ALA A 23 -7.11 15.13 -18.35
CA ALA A 23 -6.70 16.52 -18.17
C ALA A 23 -5.18 16.69 -18.02
N SER A 24 -4.41 15.59 -18.00
CA SER A 24 -2.96 15.64 -17.73
C SER A 24 -2.12 16.14 -18.91
N GLY A 25 -2.66 16.15 -20.14
CA GLY A 25 -1.91 16.39 -21.35
C GLY A 25 -1.03 15.22 -21.81
N GLU A 26 -0.88 14.18 -21.01
CA GLU A 26 -0.14 12.97 -21.31
C GLU A 26 -0.96 11.98 -22.16
N PRO A 27 -0.34 11.02 -22.86
CA PRO A 27 -1.06 9.92 -23.48
C PRO A 27 -1.96 9.21 -22.47
N THR A 28 -3.18 8.88 -22.86
CA THR A 28 -4.21 8.32 -21.95
C THR A 28 -3.71 7.09 -21.18
N LEU A 29 -2.93 6.21 -21.82
CA LEU A 29 -2.40 5.02 -21.15
C LEU A 29 -1.44 5.40 -20.00
N ASN A 30 -0.60 6.40 -20.21
CA ASN A 30 0.33 6.90 -19.17
C ASN A 30 -0.45 7.54 -18.01
N ALA A 31 -1.42 8.38 -18.31
CA ALA A 31 -2.28 9.00 -17.30
C ALA A 31 -3.02 7.96 -16.45
N VAL A 32 -3.58 6.93 -17.10
CA VAL A 32 -4.27 5.84 -16.39
C VAL A 32 -3.30 5.00 -15.56
N SER A 33 -2.09 4.69 -16.06
CA SER A 33 -1.10 3.93 -15.29
C SER A 33 -0.58 4.69 -14.08
N ALA A 34 -0.33 5.99 -14.19
CA ALA A 34 0.05 6.84 -13.07
C ALA A 34 -1.05 6.92 -12.00
N THR A 35 -2.30 7.11 -12.43
CA THR A 35 -3.46 7.11 -11.54
C THR A 35 -3.63 5.76 -10.86
N ALA A 36 -3.45 4.65 -11.58
CA ALA A 36 -3.52 3.31 -11.01
C ALA A 36 -2.43 3.07 -9.95
N ALA A 37 -1.20 3.53 -10.17
CA ALA A 37 -0.13 3.44 -9.19
C ALA A 37 -0.43 4.22 -7.91
N LEU A 38 -1.00 5.43 -8.03
CA LEU A 38 -1.42 6.26 -6.88
C LEU A 38 -2.58 5.64 -6.11
N THR A 39 -3.63 5.19 -6.82
CA THR A 39 -4.83 4.65 -6.19
C THR A 39 -4.61 3.27 -5.57
N LEU A 40 -3.68 2.48 -6.12
CA LEU A 40 -3.34 1.16 -5.59
C LEU A 40 -2.83 1.22 -4.14
N TRP A 41 -2.14 2.30 -3.78
CA TRP A 41 -1.67 2.47 -2.39
C TRP A 41 -2.80 2.34 -1.36
N ALA A 42 -3.98 2.85 -1.67
CA ALA A 42 -5.14 2.77 -0.79
C ALA A 42 -5.63 1.33 -0.54
N PHE A 43 -5.19 0.37 -1.36
CA PHE A 43 -5.52 -1.05 -1.25
C PHE A 43 -4.38 -1.91 -0.69
N LEU A 44 -3.18 -1.37 -0.46
CA LEU A 44 -2.03 -2.16 0.03
C LEU A 44 -2.24 -2.76 1.42
N GLY A 45 -3.07 -2.14 2.25
CA GLY A 45 -3.41 -2.62 3.59
C GLY A 45 -4.15 -3.96 3.64
N LEU A 46 -4.67 -4.45 2.53
CA LEU A 46 -5.45 -5.70 2.46
C LEU A 46 -4.61 -6.94 2.80
N ALA A 47 -3.33 -6.94 2.46
CA ALA A 47 -2.40 -8.00 2.81
C ALA A 47 -2.09 -8.06 4.32
N ALA A 48 -2.34 -6.99 5.07
CA ALA A 48 -2.12 -6.94 6.52
C ALA A 48 -2.97 -7.95 7.29
N ALA A 49 -4.12 -8.38 6.74
CA ALA A 49 -4.96 -9.42 7.32
C ALA A 49 -4.28 -10.79 7.39
N THR A 50 -3.22 -11.02 6.62
CA THR A 50 -2.46 -12.29 6.64
C THR A 50 -1.40 -12.33 7.75
N VAL A 51 -1.02 -11.20 8.32
CA VAL A 51 0.05 -11.12 9.34
C VAL A 51 -0.35 -11.84 10.65
N PRO A 52 -1.57 -11.65 11.21
CA PRO A 52 -2.01 -12.38 12.39
C PRO A 52 -2.68 -13.73 12.06
N ALA A 53 -2.26 -14.43 10.98
CA ALA A 53 -2.93 -15.67 10.55
C ALA A 53 -2.99 -16.74 11.63
N ASP A 54 -1.98 -16.81 12.49
CA ASP A 54 -1.92 -17.77 13.61
C ASP A 54 -2.96 -17.49 14.70
N ASP A 55 -3.44 -16.24 14.80
CA ASP A 55 -4.44 -15.81 15.78
C ASP A 55 -5.87 -15.85 15.21
N VAL A 56 -6.03 -16.18 13.93
CA VAL A 56 -7.34 -16.21 13.24
C VAL A 56 -7.95 -17.59 13.29
N ARG A 57 -9.22 -17.67 13.74
CA ARG A 57 -9.97 -18.93 13.70
C ARG A 57 -10.30 -19.31 12.26
N ASP A 58 -9.92 -20.52 11.84
CA ASP A 58 -10.08 -21.05 10.49
C ASP A 58 -9.52 -20.09 9.41
N PRO A 59 -8.19 -19.81 9.43
CA PRO A 59 -7.58 -18.82 8.59
C PRO A 59 -7.71 -19.10 7.09
N ALA A 60 -7.78 -20.39 6.71
CA ALA A 60 -7.87 -20.81 5.32
C ALA A 60 -9.15 -20.32 4.61
N THR A 61 -10.23 -20.13 5.33
CA THR A 61 -11.52 -19.64 4.80
C THR A 61 -11.82 -18.21 5.23
N THR A 62 -11.48 -17.84 6.46
CA THR A 62 -11.80 -16.51 7.03
C THR A 62 -10.98 -15.41 6.36
N ILE A 63 -9.67 -15.59 6.20
CA ILE A 63 -8.80 -14.57 5.62
C ILE A 63 -9.19 -14.25 4.17
N PRO A 64 -9.31 -15.21 3.24
CA PRO A 64 -9.70 -14.90 1.86
C PRO A 64 -11.07 -14.21 1.76
N ARG A 65 -12.06 -14.67 2.52
CA ARG A 65 -13.41 -14.07 2.50
C ARG A 65 -13.40 -12.63 3.03
N ALA A 66 -12.75 -12.40 4.17
CA ALA A 66 -12.63 -11.07 4.75
C ALA A 66 -11.86 -10.12 3.83
N THR A 67 -10.77 -10.58 3.21
CA THR A 67 -9.99 -9.78 2.27
C THR A 67 -10.82 -9.39 1.04
N VAL A 68 -11.49 -10.34 0.40
CA VAL A 68 -12.32 -10.04 -0.79
C VAL A 68 -13.48 -9.12 -0.43
N ALA A 69 -14.24 -9.42 0.64
CA ALA A 69 -15.35 -8.58 1.07
C ALA A 69 -14.88 -7.17 1.45
N GLY A 70 -13.79 -7.05 2.20
CA GLY A 70 -13.17 -5.77 2.56
C GLY A 70 -12.73 -4.98 1.34
N THR A 71 -12.05 -5.64 0.39
CA THR A 71 -11.61 -5.00 -0.87
C THR A 71 -12.77 -4.43 -1.65
N VAL A 72 -13.83 -5.22 -1.86
CA VAL A 72 -15.01 -4.77 -2.62
C VAL A 72 -15.70 -3.62 -1.90
N THR A 73 -15.90 -3.72 -0.58
CA THR A 73 -16.52 -2.65 0.21
C THR A 73 -15.74 -1.36 0.12
N VAL A 74 -14.42 -1.42 0.32
CA VAL A 74 -13.53 -0.25 0.24
C VAL A 74 -13.52 0.34 -1.17
N ALA A 75 -13.47 -0.49 -2.22
CA ALA A 75 -13.52 -0.03 -3.60
C ALA A 75 -14.81 0.74 -3.89
N VAL A 76 -15.97 0.21 -3.48
CA VAL A 76 -17.26 0.89 -3.64
C VAL A 76 -17.26 2.23 -2.90
N VAL A 77 -16.82 2.26 -1.65
CA VAL A 77 -16.76 3.50 -0.86
C VAL A 77 -15.83 4.53 -1.51
N TYR A 78 -14.66 4.12 -2.00
CA TYR A 78 -13.71 5.04 -2.63
C TYR A 78 -14.24 5.59 -3.96
N ILE A 79 -14.83 4.75 -4.80
CA ILE A 79 -15.44 5.20 -6.06
C ILE A 79 -16.56 6.21 -5.78
N LEU A 80 -17.46 5.88 -4.87
CA LEU A 80 -18.59 6.78 -4.55
C LEU A 80 -18.14 8.09 -3.90
N ALA A 81 -17.14 8.03 -2.98
CA ALA A 81 -16.60 9.22 -2.33
C ALA A 81 -15.90 10.14 -3.34
N THR A 82 -15.09 9.56 -4.24
CA THR A 82 -14.40 10.32 -5.28
C THR A 82 -15.39 10.97 -6.23
N LEU A 83 -16.36 10.21 -6.73
CA LEU A 83 -17.43 10.75 -7.60
C LEU A 83 -18.21 11.87 -6.90
N ALA A 84 -18.62 11.66 -5.65
CA ALA A 84 -19.32 12.68 -4.88
C ALA A 84 -18.48 13.95 -4.69
N GLY A 85 -17.20 13.83 -4.44
CA GLY A 85 -16.26 14.95 -4.34
C GLY A 85 -16.11 15.69 -5.67
N MET A 86 -15.87 14.97 -6.76
CA MET A 86 -15.72 15.53 -8.11
C MET A 86 -17.00 16.22 -8.60
N GLY A 87 -18.18 15.71 -8.24
CA GLY A 87 -19.44 16.36 -8.59
C GLY A 87 -19.74 17.63 -7.79
N ARG A 88 -18.94 17.97 -6.77
CA ARG A 88 -19.15 19.15 -5.91
C ARG A 88 -18.11 20.24 -6.10
N VAL A 89 -16.91 19.89 -6.50
CA VAL A 89 -15.77 20.80 -6.67
C VAL A 89 -15.32 20.74 -8.12
N SER A 90 -15.12 21.90 -8.74
CA SER A 90 -14.69 21.92 -10.14
C SER A 90 -13.32 21.28 -10.31
N HIS A 91 -13.10 20.67 -11.48
CA HIS A 91 -11.84 20.03 -11.83
C HIS A 91 -10.60 20.91 -11.59
N GLU A 92 -10.68 22.19 -11.97
CA GLU A 92 -9.59 23.15 -11.81
C GLU A 92 -9.22 23.40 -10.35
N GLN A 93 -10.22 23.44 -9.47
CA GLN A 93 -10.02 23.62 -8.03
C GLN A 93 -9.49 22.34 -7.39
N LEU A 94 -9.98 21.18 -7.80
CA LEU A 94 -9.45 19.88 -7.32
C LEU A 94 -7.98 19.70 -7.69
N ALA A 95 -7.55 20.20 -8.87
CA ALA A 95 -6.17 20.06 -9.32
C ALA A 95 -5.15 20.78 -8.42
N VAL A 96 -5.57 21.83 -7.71
CA VAL A 96 -4.71 22.61 -6.80
C VAL A 96 -5.06 22.43 -5.32
N SER A 97 -6.05 21.62 -5.00
CA SER A 97 -6.52 21.40 -3.63
C SER A 97 -5.54 20.50 -2.84
N GLU A 98 -5.21 20.92 -1.64
CA GLU A 98 -4.46 20.12 -0.66
C GLU A 98 -5.38 19.25 0.22
N ALA A 99 -6.70 19.52 0.21
CA ALA A 99 -7.68 18.83 1.06
C ALA A 99 -9.04 18.63 0.35
N PRO A 100 -9.11 17.91 -0.79
CA PRO A 100 -10.26 17.87 -1.67
C PRO A 100 -11.57 17.45 -1.00
N PHE A 101 -11.54 16.56 -0.02
CA PHE A 101 -12.75 16.17 0.74
C PHE A 101 -13.20 17.23 1.74
N ALA A 102 -12.27 18.02 2.30
CA ALA A 102 -12.65 19.14 3.16
C ALA A 102 -13.27 20.27 2.32
N ASP A 103 -12.72 20.55 1.13
CA ASP A 103 -13.26 21.54 0.20
C ASP A 103 -14.68 21.14 -0.29
N ALA A 104 -14.89 19.87 -0.60
CA ALA A 104 -16.21 19.36 -0.94
C ALA A 104 -17.20 19.51 0.22
N ALA A 105 -16.77 19.24 1.45
CA ALA A 105 -17.59 19.40 2.65
C ALA A 105 -17.89 20.86 2.97
N GLU A 106 -16.95 21.76 2.74
CA GLU A 106 -17.17 23.20 2.90
C GLU A 106 -18.26 23.72 1.97
N ARG A 107 -18.27 23.25 0.73
CA ARG A 107 -19.34 23.60 -0.23
C ARG A 107 -20.71 23.05 0.14
N GLN A 108 -20.73 21.90 0.84
CA GLN A 108 -21.99 21.26 1.25
C GLN A 108 -22.55 21.82 2.56
N TRP A 109 -21.69 22.08 3.54
CA TRP A 109 -22.07 22.39 4.93
C TRP A 109 -21.37 23.63 5.49
N GLY A 110 -20.67 24.39 4.64
CA GLY A 110 -19.88 25.55 5.05
C GLY A 110 -18.61 25.17 5.83
N PRO A 111 -17.94 26.14 6.45
CA PRO A 111 -16.67 25.94 7.16
C PRO A 111 -16.72 24.89 8.25
N THR A 112 -17.85 24.74 8.92
CA THR A 112 -18.04 23.69 9.95
C THR A 112 -17.92 22.29 9.35
N GLY A 113 -18.41 22.09 8.12
CA GLY A 113 -18.27 20.83 7.39
C GLY A 113 -16.82 20.49 7.11
N ALA A 114 -16.05 21.46 6.63
CA ALA A 114 -14.60 21.29 6.40
C ALA A 114 -13.87 20.87 7.69
N TRP A 115 -14.12 21.54 8.81
CA TRP A 115 -13.53 21.21 10.11
C TRP A 115 -13.89 19.80 10.59
N LEU A 116 -15.15 19.39 10.45
CA LEU A 116 -15.60 18.04 10.82
C LEU A 116 -14.92 16.96 9.98
N VAL A 117 -14.77 17.20 8.68
CA VAL A 117 -14.08 16.26 7.77
C VAL A 117 -12.59 16.21 8.10
N ALA A 118 -11.94 17.36 8.31
CA ALA A 118 -10.53 17.43 8.68
C ALA A 118 -10.24 16.74 10.02
N ALA A 119 -11.07 16.94 11.02
CA ALA A 119 -10.96 16.27 12.32
C ALA A 119 -11.16 14.75 12.19
N GLY A 120 -12.16 14.32 11.39
CA GLY A 120 -12.39 12.91 11.10
C GLY A 120 -11.25 12.24 10.35
N ALA A 121 -10.67 12.94 9.36
CA ALA A 121 -9.49 12.48 8.63
C ALA A 121 -8.28 12.35 9.56
N SER A 122 -8.02 13.34 10.40
CA SER A 122 -6.92 13.31 11.38
C SER A 122 -7.08 12.13 12.35
N GLY A 123 -8.26 11.92 12.92
CA GLY A 123 -8.55 10.77 13.78
C GLY A 123 -8.35 9.43 13.07
N SER A 124 -8.77 9.33 11.80
CA SER A 124 -8.55 8.14 10.96
C SER A 124 -7.07 7.88 10.70
N CYS A 125 -6.28 8.93 10.43
CA CYS A 125 -4.83 8.81 10.24
C CYS A 125 -4.13 8.31 11.51
N PHE A 126 -4.50 8.80 12.69
CA PHE A 126 -3.96 8.29 13.96
C PHE A 126 -4.30 6.83 14.19
N GLY A 127 -5.54 6.40 13.89
CA GLY A 127 -5.94 5.01 13.97
C GLY A 127 -5.16 4.11 13.02
N ALA A 128 -5.01 4.52 11.77
CA ALA A 128 -4.23 3.80 10.77
C ALA A 128 -2.75 3.71 11.15
N LEU A 129 -2.16 4.82 11.63
CA LEU A 129 -0.77 4.86 12.08
C LEU A 129 -0.49 3.85 13.19
N ASN A 130 -1.41 3.74 14.16
CA ASN A 130 -1.27 2.76 15.25
C ASN A 130 -1.21 1.32 14.74
N GLY A 131 -2.05 0.97 13.76
CA GLY A 131 -2.02 -0.35 13.11
C GLY A 131 -0.73 -0.59 12.32
N TRP A 132 -0.29 0.39 11.54
CA TRP A 132 0.92 0.29 10.73
C TRP A 132 2.20 0.22 11.57
N ILE A 133 2.28 0.93 12.71
CA ILE A 133 3.40 0.81 13.64
C ILE A 133 3.59 -0.65 14.07
N LEU A 134 2.51 -1.34 14.43
CA LEU A 134 2.59 -2.75 14.83
C LEU A 134 3.15 -3.62 13.69
N LEU A 135 2.62 -3.49 12.48
CA LEU A 135 3.05 -4.25 11.30
C LEU A 135 4.50 -4.00 10.94
N THR A 136 4.96 -2.76 11.04
CA THR A 136 6.33 -2.33 10.73
C THR A 136 7.36 -3.04 11.61
N GLY A 137 7.01 -3.38 12.84
CA GLY A 137 7.88 -4.16 13.73
C GLY A 137 7.79 -5.67 13.49
N GLN A 138 6.62 -6.18 13.11
CA GLN A 138 6.38 -7.63 12.98
C GLN A 138 7.05 -8.25 11.75
N VAL A 139 7.05 -7.56 10.62
CA VAL A 139 7.65 -8.07 9.36
C VAL A 139 9.16 -8.32 9.50
N PRO A 140 9.98 -7.36 9.97
CA PRO A 140 11.40 -7.62 10.21
C PRO A 140 11.64 -8.70 11.27
N MET A 141 10.77 -8.78 12.29
CA MET A 141 10.87 -9.82 13.31
C MET A 141 10.62 -11.22 12.72
N ALA A 142 9.60 -11.39 11.89
CA ALA A 142 9.34 -12.65 11.20
C ALA A 142 10.52 -13.05 10.31
N ALA A 143 11.01 -12.13 9.49
CA ALA A 143 12.20 -12.36 8.65
C ALA A 143 13.44 -12.75 9.46
N ALA A 144 13.62 -12.15 10.66
CA ALA A 144 14.73 -12.50 11.53
C ALA A 144 14.59 -13.89 12.17
N ARG A 145 13.37 -14.33 12.48
CA ARG A 145 13.08 -15.70 12.94
C ARG A 145 13.40 -16.73 11.86
N ASP A 146 13.12 -16.41 10.61
CA ASP A 146 13.46 -17.24 9.46
C ASP A 146 14.94 -17.10 9.05
N ARG A 147 15.76 -16.41 9.86
CA ARG A 147 17.18 -16.14 9.63
C ARG A 147 17.47 -15.38 8.32
N LEU A 148 16.49 -14.65 7.81
CA LEU A 148 16.61 -13.78 6.61
C LEU A 148 16.95 -12.33 6.98
N PHE A 149 17.00 -12.02 8.28
CA PHE A 149 17.31 -10.70 8.83
C PHE A 149 18.19 -10.84 10.08
N PRO A 150 18.91 -9.77 10.52
CA PRO A 150 19.77 -9.85 11.70
C PRO A 150 19.02 -10.34 12.94
N ALA A 151 19.60 -11.26 13.71
CA ALA A 151 18.97 -11.91 14.86
C ALA A 151 18.42 -10.93 15.92
N ARG A 152 19.01 -9.74 16.02
CA ARG A 152 18.52 -8.69 16.95
C ARG A 152 17.06 -8.28 16.73
N PHE A 153 16.56 -8.38 15.49
CA PHE A 153 15.17 -8.06 15.15
C PHE A 153 14.19 -9.15 15.61
N ALA A 154 14.66 -10.37 15.88
CA ALA A 154 13.82 -11.46 16.41
C ALA A 154 13.42 -11.27 17.88
N HIS A 155 14.13 -10.39 18.62
CA HIS A 155 13.91 -10.20 20.04
C HIS A 155 12.68 -9.34 20.29
N ARG A 156 11.89 -9.76 21.30
CA ARG A 156 10.79 -8.98 21.86
C ARG A 156 11.24 -8.29 23.14
N SER A 157 10.80 -7.06 23.34
CA SER A 157 10.97 -6.36 24.62
C SER A 157 10.24 -7.07 25.76
N ALA A 158 10.47 -6.68 27.00
CA ALA A 158 9.76 -7.20 28.17
C ALA A 158 8.22 -7.04 28.08
N ARG A 159 7.74 -6.14 27.21
CA ARG A 159 6.32 -5.93 26.92
C ARG A 159 5.81 -6.74 25.70
N GLY A 160 6.60 -7.67 25.17
CA GLY A 160 6.24 -8.51 24.03
C GLY A 160 6.33 -7.81 22.66
N VAL A 161 6.87 -6.57 22.58
CA VAL A 161 6.88 -5.74 21.36
C VAL A 161 8.22 -5.89 20.63
N PRO A 162 8.25 -5.93 19.27
CA PRO A 162 9.46 -5.98 18.46
C PRO A 162 10.16 -4.60 18.39
N ALA A 163 10.69 -4.13 19.51
CA ALA A 163 11.17 -2.75 19.69
C ALA A 163 12.29 -2.36 18.70
N VAL A 164 13.20 -3.28 18.39
CA VAL A 164 14.32 -3.01 17.45
C VAL A 164 13.78 -2.66 16.06
N GLY A 165 12.84 -3.45 15.54
CA GLY A 165 12.20 -3.20 14.26
C GLY A 165 11.50 -1.84 14.23
N LEU A 166 10.73 -1.53 15.28
CA LEU A 166 10.01 -0.26 15.40
C LEU A 166 10.94 0.95 15.41
N VAL A 167 11.99 0.93 16.24
CA VAL A 167 12.94 2.04 16.33
C VAL A 167 13.66 2.26 15.01
N VAL A 168 14.19 1.20 14.41
CA VAL A 168 14.92 1.30 13.14
C VAL A 168 14.02 1.83 12.02
N SER A 169 12.80 1.30 11.89
CA SER A 169 11.84 1.76 10.88
C SER A 169 11.42 3.22 11.11
N SER A 170 11.23 3.63 12.36
CA SER A 170 10.90 5.03 12.70
C SER A 170 12.04 5.98 12.34
N VAL A 171 13.29 5.60 12.58
CA VAL A 171 14.46 6.39 12.19
C VAL A 171 14.52 6.53 10.66
N PHE A 172 14.37 5.43 9.91
CA PHE A 172 14.36 5.49 8.45
C PHE A 172 13.21 6.36 7.91
N ALA A 173 12.00 6.22 8.46
CA ALA A 173 10.87 7.05 8.08
C ALA A 173 11.15 8.55 8.35
N THR A 174 11.73 8.88 9.49
CA THR A 174 12.11 10.24 9.85
C THR A 174 13.15 10.81 8.88
N VAL A 175 14.18 10.04 8.57
CA VAL A 175 15.22 10.45 7.59
C VAL A 175 14.59 10.68 6.22
N LEU A 176 13.72 9.78 5.76
CA LEU A 176 13.03 9.91 4.47
C LEU A 176 12.18 11.18 4.40
N ILE A 177 11.45 11.49 5.47
CA ILE A 177 10.63 12.72 5.56
C ILE A 177 11.55 13.96 5.51
N LEU A 178 12.62 13.98 6.29
CA LEU A 178 13.55 15.12 6.32
C LEU A 178 14.23 15.35 4.98
N MET A 179 14.64 14.29 4.27
CA MET A 179 15.26 14.40 2.95
C MET A 179 14.31 14.96 1.88
N ASN A 180 13.00 14.77 2.05
CA ASN A 180 12.00 15.22 1.08
C ASN A 180 11.16 16.40 1.57
N TYR A 181 11.52 17.00 2.68
CA TYR A 181 10.77 18.11 3.30
C TYR A 181 10.58 19.31 2.38
N THR A 182 11.52 19.56 1.48
CA THR A 182 11.48 20.69 0.51
C THR A 182 10.47 20.51 -0.63
N ARG A 183 9.91 19.30 -0.79
CA ARG A 183 8.91 19.00 -1.85
C ARG A 183 7.51 19.55 -1.57
N GLY A 184 7.28 20.12 -0.38
CA GLY A 184 5.94 20.48 0.11
C GLY A 184 5.14 19.25 0.57
N LEU A 185 4.01 19.50 1.24
CA LEU A 185 3.22 18.39 1.84
C LEU A 185 2.65 17.42 0.81
N VAL A 186 2.06 17.93 -0.27
CA VAL A 186 1.47 17.10 -1.34
C VAL A 186 2.54 16.33 -2.09
N GLY A 187 3.66 16.98 -2.43
CA GLY A 187 4.77 16.33 -3.13
C GLY A 187 5.43 15.24 -2.29
N LEU A 188 5.63 15.48 -0.99
CA LEU A 188 6.14 14.46 -0.06
C LEU A 188 5.17 13.28 0.08
N PHE A 189 3.88 13.57 0.21
CA PHE A 189 2.84 12.55 0.33
C PHE A 189 2.78 11.67 -0.93
N THR A 190 2.74 12.28 -2.11
CA THR A 190 2.73 11.57 -3.40
C THR A 190 3.98 10.69 -3.58
N PHE A 191 5.16 11.23 -3.27
CA PHE A 191 6.41 10.48 -3.33
C PHE A 191 6.40 9.27 -2.38
N ALA A 192 5.97 9.46 -1.13
CA ALA A 192 5.89 8.39 -0.13
C ALA A 192 4.90 7.29 -0.53
N ILE A 193 3.74 7.68 -1.08
CA ILE A 193 2.74 6.76 -1.62
C ILE A 193 3.32 5.91 -2.76
N LEU A 194 3.90 6.54 -3.76
CA LEU A 194 4.42 5.84 -4.93
C LEU A 194 5.57 4.90 -4.56
N LEU A 195 6.48 5.35 -3.70
CA LEU A 195 7.59 4.52 -3.20
C LEU A 195 7.08 3.31 -2.38
N SER A 196 6.10 3.53 -1.51
CA SER A 196 5.45 2.47 -0.74
C SER A 196 4.75 1.46 -1.66
N THR A 197 4.01 1.95 -2.65
CA THR A 197 3.33 1.13 -3.65
C THR A 197 4.32 0.27 -4.42
N LEU A 198 5.40 0.86 -4.91
CA LEU A 198 6.45 0.15 -5.65
C LEU A 198 7.06 -0.98 -4.81
N THR A 199 7.46 -0.68 -3.57
CA THR A 199 8.09 -1.69 -2.69
C THR A 199 7.15 -2.83 -2.34
N ALA A 200 5.83 -2.59 -2.28
CA ALA A 200 4.82 -3.62 -2.05
C ALA A 200 4.49 -4.42 -3.32
N LEU A 201 4.53 -3.80 -4.51
CA LEU A 201 4.23 -4.47 -5.78
C LEU A 201 5.25 -5.57 -6.13
N VAL A 202 6.51 -5.39 -5.75
CA VAL A 202 7.55 -6.40 -5.99
C VAL A 202 7.22 -7.75 -5.33
N PRO A 203 6.96 -7.84 -4.01
CA PRO A 203 6.50 -9.07 -3.38
C PRO A 203 5.19 -9.61 -3.97
N TYR A 204 4.27 -8.74 -4.38
CA TYR A 204 3.01 -9.16 -5.01
C TYR A 204 3.25 -9.82 -6.37
N ALA A 205 4.15 -9.28 -7.20
CA ALA A 205 4.56 -9.90 -8.46
C ALA A 205 5.19 -11.28 -8.22
N PHE A 206 6.08 -11.41 -7.24
CA PHE A 206 6.65 -12.72 -6.87
C PHE A 206 5.59 -13.69 -6.34
N SER A 207 4.64 -13.23 -5.54
CA SER A 207 3.55 -14.05 -5.03
C SER A 207 2.62 -14.52 -6.16
N ALA A 208 2.34 -13.65 -7.13
CA ALA A 208 1.52 -13.98 -8.29
C ALA A 208 2.19 -15.05 -9.17
N ILE A 209 3.50 -14.92 -9.44
CA ILE A 209 4.24 -15.90 -10.24
C ILE A 209 4.41 -17.23 -9.50
N ALA A 210 4.63 -17.19 -8.18
CA ALA A 210 4.68 -18.39 -7.34
C ALA A 210 3.32 -19.13 -7.36
N ARG A 211 2.22 -18.38 -7.24
CA ARG A 211 0.87 -18.94 -7.34
C ARG A 211 0.62 -19.55 -8.72
N LEU A 212 1.01 -18.86 -9.78
CA LEU A 212 0.88 -19.37 -11.16
C LEU A 212 1.64 -20.69 -11.33
N ARG A 213 2.89 -20.75 -10.84
CA ARG A 213 3.70 -21.97 -10.87
C ARG A 213 3.02 -23.13 -10.13
N LEU A 214 2.52 -22.89 -8.92
CA LEU A 214 1.83 -23.93 -8.13
C LEU A 214 0.57 -24.44 -8.83
N LEU A 215 -0.18 -23.54 -9.49
CA LEU A 215 -1.38 -23.92 -10.24
C LEU A 215 -1.02 -24.75 -11.49
N LEU A 216 0.07 -24.43 -12.17
CA LEU A 216 0.56 -25.19 -13.35
C LEU A 216 1.07 -26.57 -12.95
N LEU A 217 1.64 -26.73 -11.75
CA LEU A 217 2.13 -28.01 -11.22
C LEU A 217 1.00 -28.88 -10.61
N ALA A 218 -0.22 -28.40 -10.51
CA ALA A 218 -1.35 -29.10 -9.89
C ALA A 218 -2.04 -30.14 -10.80
N ASP A 219 -1.34 -30.74 -11.76
CA ASP A 219 -1.77 -31.86 -12.63
C ASP A 219 -3.21 -31.69 -13.18
N GLY A 220 -3.49 -30.54 -13.81
CA GLY A 220 -4.78 -30.28 -14.46
C GLY A 220 -5.97 -30.01 -13.51
N ARG A 221 -5.77 -29.98 -12.19
CA ARG A 221 -6.80 -29.62 -11.20
C ARG A 221 -6.97 -28.12 -11.01
N ALA A 222 -6.11 -27.29 -11.62
CA ALA A 222 -6.18 -25.87 -11.51
C ALA A 222 -7.37 -25.30 -12.30
N SER A 223 -8.16 -24.44 -11.64
CA SER A 223 -9.23 -23.70 -12.31
C SER A 223 -8.61 -22.70 -13.31
N ARG A 224 -9.17 -22.63 -14.52
CA ARG A 224 -8.78 -21.63 -15.54
C ARG A 224 -8.92 -20.21 -15.02
N ALA A 225 -9.94 -19.93 -14.18
CA ALA A 225 -10.13 -18.65 -13.54
C ALA A 225 -8.98 -18.32 -12.59
N ALA A 226 -8.49 -19.28 -11.79
CA ALA A 226 -7.37 -19.07 -10.89
C ALA A 226 -6.06 -18.77 -11.66
N LEU A 227 -5.82 -19.48 -12.78
CA LEU A 227 -4.68 -19.20 -13.67
C LEU A 227 -4.76 -17.80 -14.26
N PHE A 228 -5.93 -17.42 -14.77
CA PHE A 228 -6.16 -16.09 -15.33
C PHE A 228 -5.92 -14.99 -14.28
N VAL A 229 -6.47 -15.14 -13.07
CA VAL A 229 -6.30 -14.16 -11.99
C VAL A 229 -4.83 -14.02 -11.58
N ALA A 230 -4.09 -15.14 -11.46
CA ALA A 230 -2.66 -15.09 -11.12
C ALA A 230 -1.83 -14.41 -12.22
N ALA A 231 -2.11 -14.73 -13.49
CA ALA A 231 -1.44 -14.09 -14.62
C ALA A 231 -1.78 -12.60 -14.72
N ALA A 232 -3.06 -12.23 -14.57
CA ALA A 232 -3.50 -10.85 -14.58
C ALA A 232 -2.88 -10.03 -13.43
N ALA A 233 -2.79 -10.60 -12.23
CA ALA A 233 -2.15 -9.97 -11.08
C ALA A 233 -0.66 -9.70 -11.33
N PHE A 234 0.04 -10.63 -11.98
CA PHE A 234 1.44 -10.46 -12.35
C PHE A 234 1.63 -9.33 -13.37
N VAL A 235 0.86 -9.36 -14.47
CA VAL A 235 0.89 -8.33 -15.52
C VAL A 235 0.53 -6.95 -14.94
N TYR A 236 -0.51 -6.90 -14.12
CA TYR A 236 -0.94 -5.66 -13.46
C TYR A 236 0.15 -5.08 -12.55
N SER A 237 0.86 -5.92 -11.79
CA SER A 237 1.95 -5.47 -10.93
C SER A 237 3.06 -4.78 -11.74
N PHE A 238 3.45 -5.34 -12.88
CA PHE A 238 4.44 -4.72 -13.77
C PHE A 238 3.96 -3.41 -14.39
N TRP A 239 2.71 -3.40 -14.84
CA TRP A 239 2.12 -2.21 -15.43
C TRP A 239 1.99 -1.07 -14.41
N ALA A 240 1.60 -1.38 -13.18
CA ALA A 240 1.50 -0.40 -12.10
C ALA A 240 2.88 0.12 -11.64
N ILE A 241 3.92 -0.73 -11.66
CA ILE A 241 5.31 -0.31 -11.42
C ILE A 241 5.73 0.73 -12.46
N ALA A 242 5.46 0.49 -13.74
CA ALA A 242 5.77 1.44 -14.81
C ALA A 242 5.04 2.78 -14.63
N GLY A 243 3.83 2.78 -14.07
CA GLY A 243 3.05 3.99 -13.78
C GLY A 243 3.54 4.81 -12.58
N ALA A 244 4.46 4.29 -11.75
CA ALA A 244 4.95 4.99 -10.56
C ALA A 244 5.91 6.16 -10.87
N GLY A 245 6.40 6.26 -12.11
CA GLY A 245 7.34 7.29 -12.55
C GLY A 245 8.81 6.90 -12.36
N GLU A 246 9.67 7.48 -13.20
CA GLU A 246 11.08 7.09 -13.30
C GLU A 246 11.87 7.26 -11.99
N ASP A 247 11.72 8.40 -11.33
CA ASP A 247 12.43 8.71 -10.07
C ASP A 247 12.10 7.70 -8.97
N VAL A 248 10.83 7.35 -8.85
CA VAL A 248 10.35 6.41 -7.83
C VAL A 248 10.83 5.00 -8.12
N VAL A 249 10.75 4.58 -9.40
CA VAL A 249 11.23 3.26 -9.84
C VAL A 249 12.73 3.13 -9.62
N TYR A 250 13.49 4.17 -9.97
CA TYR A 250 14.94 4.18 -9.74
C TYR A 250 15.29 4.05 -8.25
N LEU A 251 14.67 4.88 -7.40
CA LEU A 251 14.94 4.82 -5.96
C LEU A 251 14.49 3.50 -5.34
N GLY A 252 13.33 3.01 -5.71
CA GLY A 252 12.82 1.72 -5.21
C GLY A 252 13.72 0.56 -5.62
N PHE A 253 14.27 0.58 -6.84
CA PHE A 253 15.24 -0.40 -7.30
C PHE A 253 16.56 -0.30 -6.53
N MET A 254 17.06 0.91 -6.26
CA MET A 254 18.23 1.13 -5.41
C MET A 254 18.05 0.59 -4.00
N LEU A 255 16.86 0.78 -3.40
CA LEU A 255 16.54 0.22 -2.09
C LEU A 255 16.53 -1.31 -2.09
N LEU A 256 15.98 -1.93 -3.15
CA LEU A 256 16.03 -3.38 -3.34
C LEU A 256 17.47 -3.90 -3.44
N LEU A 257 18.30 -3.24 -4.25
CA LEU A 257 19.71 -3.60 -4.40
C LEU A 257 20.49 -3.42 -3.10
N ALA A 258 20.19 -2.40 -2.30
CA ALA A 258 20.79 -2.17 -0.99
C ALA A 258 20.49 -3.31 0.03
N GLY A 259 19.42 -4.08 -0.19
CA GLY A 259 19.13 -5.29 0.58
C GLY A 259 20.06 -6.47 0.28
N LEU A 260 20.63 -6.54 -0.93
CA LEU A 260 21.47 -7.67 -1.34
C LEU A 260 22.74 -7.85 -0.52
N PRO A 261 23.53 -6.80 -0.20
CA PRO A 261 24.68 -6.93 0.69
C PRO A 261 24.31 -7.48 2.07
N VAL A 262 23.20 -7.02 2.63
CA VAL A 262 22.69 -7.50 3.93
C VAL A 262 22.33 -8.98 3.84
N TYR A 263 21.63 -9.39 2.81
CA TYR A 263 21.30 -10.79 2.56
C TYR A 263 22.56 -11.66 2.37
N ALA A 264 23.50 -11.20 1.56
CA ALA A 264 24.75 -11.89 1.31
C ALA A 264 25.61 -12.06 2.60
N TRP A 265 25.61 -11.03 3.45
CA TRP A 265 26.29 -11.09 4.75
C TRP A 265 25.65 -12.11 5.70
N LEU A 266 24.34 -12.15 5.79
CA LEU A 266 23.59 -13.08 6.63
C LEU A 266 23.72 -14.54 6.17
N THR A 267 23.80 -14.78 4.87
CA THR A 267 23.90 -16.15 4.30
C THR A 267 25.31 -16.73 4.35
N ARG A 268 26.36 -15.91 4.51
CA ARG A 268 27.72 -16.39 4.69
C ARG A 268 27.87 -17.27 5.93
N GLY A 269 27.27 -16.88 7.06
CA GLY A 269 27.28 -17.67 8.30
C GLY A 269 26.66 -19.06 8.14
N ARG A 270 25.54 -19.15 7.42
CA ARG A 270 24.85 -20.43 7.16
C ARG A 270 25.66 -21.43 6.37
N ARG A 271 26.41 -20.98 5.37
CA ARG A 271 27.28 -21.86 4.57
C ARG A 271 28.43 -22.40 5.38
N ALA A 272 28.96 -21.62 6.31
CA ALA A 272 30.03 -22.06 7.21
C ALA A 272 29.50 -23.10 8.23
N GLU A 273 28.33 -22.92 8.79
CA GLU A 273 27.65 -23.89 9.70
C GLU A 273 27.31 -25.20 8.98
N ALA A 274 26.71 -25.13 7.79
CA ALA A 274 26.36 -26.31 7.00
C ALA A 274 27.63 -27.09 6.52
N ALA A 275 28.73 -26.40 6.21
CA ALA A 275 29.98 -27.03 5.87
C ALA A 275 30.64 -27.71 7.09
N ALA A 276 30.49 -27.14 8.28
CA ALA A 276 31.01 -27.77 9.52
C ALA A 276 30.19 -29.02 9.92
N GLU A 277 28.86 -29.01 9.75
CA GLU A 277 27.98 -30.16 9.99
C GLU A 277 28.21 -31.29 8.99
N SER A 278 28.60 -31.00 7.74
CA SER A 278 28.90 -32.03 6.72
C SER A 278 30.26 -32.65 6.86
N SER A 279 31.14 -32.07 7.70
CA SER A 279 32.51 -32.55 7.96
C SER A 279 32.68 -33.29 9.29
N SER A 280 31.59 -33.36 10.10
CA SER A 280 31.51 -34.14 11.34
C SER A 280 30.71 -35.43 11.13
#